data_b5eff49d94dca86583d5834e0230dcb8
#
_entry.id   b5eff49d94dca86583d5834e0230dcb8
#
_cell.length_a   1.000
_cell.length_b   1.000
_cell.length_c   1.000
_cell.angle_alpha   90.00
_cell.angle_beta   90.00
_cell.angle_gamma   90.00
#
_symmetry.space_group_name_H-M   'P 1'
#
loop_
_entity.id
_entity.type
_entity.pdbx_description
1 polymer ?
#
loop_
_entity_poly.entity_id
_entity_poly.type
_entity_poly.pdbx_seq_one_letter_code
_entity_poly.pdbx_strand_id
1 'polypeptide(L)'
;MDLSTAGILLLDGVTNGAVYGLLALATVLVFAVTRVIFIPQGEFVAYGALTLALLQLGRVPGTVWLLVALAAIAAMLDVADAVRRGLRPAQLLRGLLRTLLLPALVAAVTAWAAPQKFPLLVQSALALAIVTLLGPLVYRLAYQRLADASVLVLLIVSVGVHFALTGLGLVFFGAEGFRNPPFWDARFVAGPLMLSGQTVIIFAAATALIVGLYVFFERTLRGKALRATAVNRLGARLMGISTSSAGKLSFGLAAFMGALSGLLIGPTTTIFYDSGFLIGLKGFVAAIFGGLASYPAAALGALLVGVLESFSSYYASAFKEVIVFTLIIPVLLWRSFQHGHDDEEE
;
A
#
# COMPACT_ATOMS: atom_id res chain seq x y z
N MET A 1 -34.78 10.57 -3.71
CA MET A 1 -33.78 10.13 -2.70
C MET A 1 -34.05 10.87 -1.42
N ASP A 2 -34.28 10.16 -0.32
CA ASP A 2 -34.51 10.80 0.98
C ASP A 2 -33.19 11.29 1.57
N LEU A 3 -33.25 12.34 2.39
CA LEU A 3 -32.09 12.94 3.02
C LEU A 3 -31.31 11.91 3.88
N SER A 4 -31.99 10.95 4.48
CA SER A 4 -31.43 9.83 5.22
C SER A 4 -30.58 8.91 4.35
N THR A 5 -31.08 8.54 3.17
CA THR A 5 -30.35 7.70 2.18
C THR A 5 -29.09 8.44 1.69
N ALA A 6 -29.21 9.75 1.40
CA ALA A 6 -28.05 10.57 1.01
C ALA A 6 -26.98 10.60 2.09
N GLY A 7 -27.39 10.75 3.36
CA GLY A 7 -26.48 10.76 4.50
C GLY A 7 -25.76 9.42 4.68
N ILE A 8 -26.45 8.29 4.52
CA ILE A 8 -25.85 6.95 4.59
C ILE A 8 -24.82 6.76 3.46
N LEU A 9 -25.20 7.08 2.21
CA LEU A 9 -24.28 6.96 1.07
C LEU A 9 -23.06 7.87 1.20
N LEU A 10 -23.23 9.07 1.72
CA LEU A 10 -22.12 9.97 1.99
C LEU A 10 -21.17 9.39 3.05
N LEU A 11 -21.72 8.84 4.14
CA LEU A 11 -20.93 8.22 5.19
C LEU A 11 -20.13 7.02 4.68
N ASP A 12 -20.78 6.13 3.93
CA ASP A 12 -20.13 4.97 3.32
C ASP A 12 -19.05 5.42 2.32
N GLY A 13 -19.36 6.42 1.50
CA GLY A 13 -18.42 6.99 0.54
C GLY A 13 -17.19 7.62 1.21
N VAL A 14 -17.38 8.39 2.26
CA VAL A 14 -16.26 8.97 3.04
C VAL A 14 -15.46 7.88 3.76
N THR A 15 -16.12 6.83 4.25
CA THR A 15 -15.44 5.70 4.90
C THR A 15 -14.53 4.95 3.91
N ASN A 16 -15.04 4.62 2.73
CA ASN A 16 -14.24 4.01 1.66
C ASN A 16 -13.16 4.97 1.16
N GLY A 17 -13.50 6.24 1.01
CA GLY A 17 -12.57 7.30 0.63
C GLY A 17 -11.41 7.47 1.60
N ALA A 18 -11.62 7.27 2.89
CA ALA A 18 -10.54 7.29 3.88
C ALA A 18 -9.53 6.16 3.63
N VAL A 19 -10.01 4.94 3.31
CA VAL A 19 -9.14 3.81 2.96
C VAL A 19 -8.40 4.06 1.63
N TYR A 20 -9.11 4.56 0.61
CA TYR A 20 -8.47 4.92 -0.68
C TYR A 20 -7.46 6.05 -0.51
N GLY A 21 -7.67 6.94 0.46
CA GLY A 21 -6.71 7.99 0.84
C GLY A 21 -5.37 7.42 1.28
N LEU A 22 -5.38 6.38 2.10
CA LEU A 22 -4.14 5.71 2.50
C LEU A 22 -3.37 5.14 1.30
N LEU A 23 -4.08 4.56 0.34
CA LEU A 23 -3.50 4.01 -0.88
C LEU A 23 -3.00 5.10 -1.83
N ALA A 24 -3.75 6.20 -1.95
CA ALA A 24 -3.34 7.36 -2.74
C ALA A 24 -2.06 7.98 -2.19
N LEU A 25 -1.98 8.17 -0.86
CA LEU A 25 -0.77 8.67 -0.19
C LEU A 25 0.43 7.73 -0.39
N ALA A 26 0.21 6.41 -0.33
CA ALA A 26 1.23 5.40 -0.60
C ALA A 26 1.75 5.50 -2.04
N THR A 27 0.85 5.64 -3.01
CA THR A 27 1.17 5.76 -4.44
C THR A 27 1.95 7.05 -4.72
N VAL A 28 1.50 8.19 -4.17
CA VAL A 28 2.22 9.47 -4.26
C VAL A 28 3.62 9.36 -3.67
N LEU A 29 3.76 8.74 -2.49
CA LEU A 29 5.06 8.56 -1.84
C LEU A 29 6.03 7.75 -2.69
N VAL A 30 5.59 6.59 -3.20
CA VAL A 30 6.44 5.73 -4.03
C VAL A 30 6.83 6.46 -5.31
N PHE A 31 5.89 7.08 -6.01
CA PHE A 31 6.15 7.78 -7.25
C PHE A 31 7.09 8.96 -7.05
N ALA A 32 6.85 9.81 -6.06
CA ALA A 32 7.69 10.99 -5.78
C ALA A 32 9.16 10.61 -5.50
N VAL A 33 9.40 9.52 -4.76
CA VAL A 33 10.76 9.10 -4.38
C VAL A 33 11.45 8.28 -5.47
N THR A 34 10.72 7.40 -6.18
CA THR A 34 11.32 6.39 -7.06
C THR A 34 10.95 6.54 -8.53
N ARG A 35 9.98 7.38 -8.87
CA ARG A 35 9.38 7.51 -10.22
C ARG A 35 8.70 6.23 -10.71
N VAL A 36 8.45 5.27 -9.80
CA VAL A 36 7.74 4.03 -10.11
C VAL A 36 6.23 4.26 -9.99
N ILE A 37 5.49 3.99 -11.06
CA ILE A 37 4.04 3.83 -11.01
C ILE A 37 3.78 2.43 -10.47
N PHE A 38 3.55 2.35 -9.15
CA PHE A 38 3.51 1.08 -8.44
C PHE A 38 2.11 0.47 -8.47
N ILE A 39 1.77 -0.21 -9.57
CA ILE A 39 0.49 -0.92 -9.75
C ILE A 39 0.23 -1.96 -8.64
N PRO A 40 1.26 -2.74 -8.17
CA PRO A 40 1.03 -3.76 -7.13
C PRO A 40 0.68 -3.21 -5.74
N GLN A 41 0.45 -1.90 -5.60
CA GLN A 41 0.05 -1.30 -4.32
C GLN A 41 -1.20 -1.95 -3.74
N GLY A 42 -2.16 -2.31 -4.60
CA GLY A 42 -3.38 -2.98 -4.20
C GLY A 42 -3.16 -4.41 -3.69
N GLU A 43 -2.15 -5.13 -4.17
CA GLU A 43 -1.87 -6.49 -3.72
C GLU A 43 -1.50 -6.53 -2.23
N PHE A 44 -0.87 -5.48 -1.72
CA PHE A 44 -0.59 -5.36 -0.29
C PHE A 44 -1.88 -5.22 0.55
N VAL A 45 -2.97 -4.69 -0.04
CA VAL A 45 -4.30 -4.65 0.60
C VAL A 45 -4.84 -6.06 0.74
N ALA A 46 -4.92 -6.80 -0.37
CA ALA A 46 -5.40 -8.18 -0.36
C ALA A 46 -4.54 -9.06 0.56
N TYR A 47 -3.22 -8.95 0.45
CA TYR A 47 -2.28 -9.71 1.28
C TYR A 47 -2.43 -9.39 2.77
N GLY A 48 -2.64 -8.12 3.14
CA GLY A 48 -2.90 -7.72 4.53
C GLY A 48 -4.15 -8.40 5.09
N ALA A 49 -5.29 -8.25 4.39
CA ALA A 49 -6.57 -8.81 4.81
C ALA A 49 -6.56 -10.34 4.85
N LEU A 50 -6.04 -10.99 3.79
CA LEU A 50 -6.03 -12.46 3.67
C LEU A 50 -5.01 -13.11 4.62
N THR A 51 -3.88 -12.46 4.88
CA THR A 51 -2.91 -12.91 5.90
C THR A 51 -3.56 -12.93 7.28
N LEU A 52 -4.29 -11.85 7.64
CA LEU A 52 -5.04 -11.80 8.89
C LEU A 52 -6.11 -12.90 8.93
N ALA A 53 -6.87 -13.10 7.85
CA ALA A 53 -7.92 -14.13 7.80
C ALA A 53 -7.36 -15.52 8.06
N LEU A 54 -6.22 -15.89 7.46
CA LEU A 54 -5.59 -17.20 7.73
C LEU A 54 -5.06 -17.32 9.16
N LEU A 55 -4.51 -16.23 9.73
CA LEU A 55 -4.11 -16.24 11.16
C LEU A 55 -5.29 -16.47 12.09
N GLN A 56 -6.46 -15.91 11.78
CA GLN A 56 -7.69 -16.12 12.53
C GLN A 56 -8.17 -17.57 12.46
N LEU A 57 -7.94 -18.25 11.33
CA LEU A 57 -8.19 -19.68 11.17
C LEU A 57 -7.15 -20.56 11.89
N GLY A 58 -6.12 -19.97 12.52
CA GLY A 58 -5.02 -20.69 13.15
C GLY A 58 -4.05 -21.33 12.16
N ARG A 59 -4.03 -20.85 10.90
CA ARG A 59 -3.16 -21.37 9.84
C ARG A 59 -1.99 -20.42 9.58
N VAL A 60 -0.81 -20.98 9.30
CA VAL A 60 0.34 -20.21 8.86
C VAL A 60 0.07 -19.68 7.45
N PRO A 61 0.02 -18.34 7.24
CA PRO A 61 -0.28 -17.78 5.92
C PRO A 61 0.85 -18.04 4.93
N GLY A 62 0.52 -18.22 3.65
CA GLY A 62 1.51 -18.39 2.57
C GLY A 62 2.45 -17.21 2.39
N THR A 63 2.03 -16.01 2.83
CA THR A 63 2.87 -14.80 2.86
C THR A 63 4.13 -14.94 3.72
N VAL A 64 4.13 -15.82 4.74
CA VAL A 64 5.33 -16.14 5.52
C VAL A 64 6.38 -16.80 4.63
N TRP A 65 5.97 -17.76 3.81
CA TRP A 65 6.85 -18.46 2.88
C TRP A 65 7.35 -17.51 1.79
N LEU A 66 6.48 -16.63 1.28
CA LEU A 66 6.87 -15.58 0.34
C LEU A 66 7.94 -14.66 0.94
N LEU A 67 7.75 -14.23 2.20
CA LEU A 67 8.71 -13.37 2.89
C LEU A 67 10.08 -14.04 3.00
N VAL A 68 10.11 -15.32 3.41
CA VAL A 68 11.35 -16.10 3.52
C VAL A 68 11.99 -16.30 2.14
N ALA A 69 11.20 -16.64 1.12
CA ALA A 69 11.70 -16.84 -0.23
C ALA A 69 12.32 -15.56 -0.83
N LEU A 70 11.63 -14.42 -0.73
CA LEU A 70 12.16 -13.15 -1.22
C LEU A 70 13.41 -12.71 -0.43
N ALA A 71 13.44 -12.92 0.89
CA ALA A 71 14.62 -12.64 1.69
C ALA A 71 15.80 -13.55 1.33
N ALA A 72 15.55 -14.84 1.05
CA ALA A 72 16.58 -15.78 0.60
C ALA A 72 17.14 -15.40 -0.78
N ILE A 73 16.27 -15.04 -1.74
CA ILE A 73 16.72 -14.55 -3.06
C ILE A 73 17.54 -13.26 -2.90
N ALA A 74 17.10 -12.32 -2.07
CA ALA A 74 17.84 -11.11 -1.79
C ALA A 74 19.22 -11.39 -1.16
N ALA A 75 19.29 -12.36 -0.25
CA ALA A 75 20.54 -12.80 0.36
C ALA A 75 21.48 -13.48 -0.65
N MET A 76 20.95 -14.32 -1.56
CA MET A 76 21.74 -14.92 -2.65
C MET A 76 22.36 -13.84 -3.56
N LEU A 77 21.59 -12.77 -3.87
CA LEU A 77 22.13 -11.64 -4.63
C LEU A 77 23.23 -10.89 -3.87
N ASP A 78 23.10 -10.74 -2.52
CA ASP A 78 24.14 -10.15 -1.69
C ASP A 78 25.44 -11.00 -1.72
N VAL A 79 25.30 -12.31 -1.63
CA VAL A 79 26.45 -13.22 -1.72
C VAL A 79 27.13 -13.10 -3.10
N ALA A 80 26.34 -13.14 -4.19
CA ALA A 80 26.88 -12.99 -5.53
C ALA A 80 27.63 -11.66 -5.73
N ASP A 81 27.05 -10.55 -5.25
CA ASP A 81 27.68 -9.24 -5.35
C ASP A 81 28.92 -9.12 -4.45
N ALA A 82 28.91 -9.76 -3.26
CA ALA A 82 30.04 -9.78 -2.33
C ALA A 82 31.24 -10.60 -2.91
N VAL A 83 30.95 -11.75 -3.49
CA VAL A 83 31.97 -12.58 -4.15
C VAL A 83 32.61 -11.83 -5.34
N ARG A 84 31.78 -11.18 -6.17
CA ARG A 84 32.27 -10.37 -7.31
C ARG A 84 33.15 -9.19 -6.87
N ARG A 85 32.90 -8.62 -5.68
CA ARG A 85 33.65 -7.48 -5.13
C ARG A 85 34.83 -7.90 -4.24
N GLY A 86 35.03 -9.18 -3.99
CA GLY A 86 36.11 -9.69 -3.14
C GLY A 86 35.96 -9.24 -1.66
N LEU A 87 34.72 -9.12 -1.16
CA LEU A 87 34.48 -8.66 0.21
C LEU A 87 34.95 -9.69 1.24
N ARG A 88 35.38 -9.20 2.41
CA ARG A 88 35.78 -10.05 3.52
C ARG A 88 34.62 -10.84 4.09
N PRO A 89 34.79 -12.12 4.52
CA PRO A 89 33.71 -12.96 5.06
C PRO A 89 32.88 -12.30 6.18
N ALA A 90 33.52 -11.51 7.04
CA ALA A 90 32.84 -10.79 8.11
C ALA A 90 31.87 -9.71 7.59
N GLN A 91 32.18 -9.06 6.47
CA GLN A 91 31.30 -8.06 5.84
C GLN A 91 30.11 -8.75 5.17
N LEU A 92 30.36 -9.89 4.53
CA LEU A 92 29.32 -10.73 3.94
C LEU A 92 28.35 -11.23 5.02
N LEU A 93 28.85 -11.76 6.14
CA LEU A 93 28.00 -12.24 7.23
C LEU A 93 27.13 -11.11 7.81
N ARG A 94 27.69 -9.91 8.01
CA ARG A 94 26.89 -8.74 8.46
C ARG A 94 25.82 -8.33 7.47
N GLY A 95 26.10 -8.40 6.16
CA GLY A 95 25.12 -8.14 5.11
C GLY A 95 23.97 -9.15 5.14
N LEU A 96 24.30 -10.44 5.21
CA LEU A 96 23.33 -11.54 5.31
C LEU A 96 22.45 -11.43 6.56
N LEU A 97 23.05 -11.17 7.71
CA LEU A 97 22.30 -10.97 8.95
C LEU A 97 21.30 -9.81 8.82
N ARG A 98 21.68 -8.69 8.22
CA ARG A 98 20.78 -7.55 8.01
C ARG A 98 19.62 -7.89 7.05
N THR A 99 19.82 -8.75 6.07
CA THR A 99 18.80 -9.11 5.08
C THR A 99 17.89 -10.20 5.59
N LEU A 100 18.40 -11.20 6.34
CA LEU A 100 17.66 -12.39 6.74
C LEU A 100 17.09 -12.33 8.16
N LEU A 101 17.76 -11.64 9.11
CA LEU A 101 17.42 -11.71 10.53
C LEU A 101 15.97 -11.29 10.79
N LEU A 102 15.57 -10.11 10.31
CA LEU A 102 14.23 -9.58 10.58
C LEU A 102 13.13 -10.38 9.87
N PRO A 103 13.22 -10.73 8.56
CA PRO A 103 12.28 -11.63 7.92
C PRO A 103 12.16 -13.00 8.59
N ALA A 104 13.30 -13.62 8.96
CA ALA A 104 13.31 -14.91 9.62
C ALA A 104 12.68 -14.87 11.02
N LEU A 105 12.97 -13.80 11.78
CA LEU A 105 12.37 -13.60 13.11
C LEU A 105 10.84 -13.46 12.99
N VAL A 106 10.35 -12.60 12.08
CA VAL A 106 8.91 -12.40 11.89
C VAL A 106 8.25 -13.68 11.39
N ALA A 107 8.88 -14.42 10.47
CA ALA A 107 8.39 -15.70 10.00
C ALA A 107 8.30 -16.74 11.13
N ALA A 108 9.34 -16.87 11.93
CA ALA A 108 9.37 -17.81 13.07
C ALA A 108 8.33 -17.46 14.13
N VAL A 109 8.23 -16.19 14.52
CA VAL A 109 7.21 -15.71 15.47
C VAL A 109 5.81 -15.96 14.94
N THR A 110 5.56 -15.70 13.65
CA THR A 110 4.25 -15.92 13.03
C THR A 110 3.90 -17.42 12.97
N ALA A 111 4.85 -18.27 12.57
CA ALA A 111 4.64 -19.71 12.51
C ALA A 111 4.33 -20.29 13.90
N TRP A 112 4.98 -19.78 14.94
CA TRP A 112 4.72 -20.15 16.33
C TRP A 112 3.37 -19.61 16.83
N ALA A 113 3.02 -18.36 16.47
CA ALA A 113 1.83 -17.68 16.97
C ALA A 113 0.53 -18.14 16.26
N ALA A 114 0.59 -18.54 14.99
CA ALA A 114 -0.59 -18.88 14.19
C ALA A 114 -1.51 -19.93 14.85
N PRO A 115 -1.03 -21.10 15.32
CA PRO A 115 -1.90 -22.10 15.93
C PRO A 115 -2.44 -21.69 17.29
N GLN A 116 -1.86 -20.69 17.96
CA GLN A 116 -2.24 -20.28 19.32
C GLN A 116 -3.44 -19.31 19.35
N LYS A 117 -3.92 -18.86 18.18
CA LYS A 117 -5.09 -17.97 18.05
C LYS A 117 -5.05 -16.77 19.00
N PHE A 118 -3.95 -16.04 18.99
CA PHE A 118 -3.79 -14.80 19.76
C PHE A 118 -4.92 -13.79 19.49
N PRO A 119 -5.11 -12.78 20.37
CA PRO A 119 -6.09 -11.71 20.17
C PRO A 119 -5.91 -11.01 18.82
N LEU A 120 -7.01 -10.49 18.26
CA LEU A 120 -7.09 -9.86 16.94
C LEU A 120 -5.99 -8.83 16.71
N LEU A 121 -5.67 -7.99 17.71
CA LEU A 121 -4.62 -6.98 17.60
C LEU A 121 -3.22 -7.56 17.37
N VAL A 122 -2.89 -8.68 18.04
CA VAL A 122 -1.59 -9.35 17.85
C VAL A 122 -1.51 -9.98 16.47
N GLN A 123 -2.58 -10.63 16.01
CA GLN A 123 -2.65 -11.21 14.66
C GLN A 123 -2.54 -10.11 13.59
N SER A 124 -3.19 -8.97 13.81
CA SER A 124 -3.11 -7.80 12.92
C SER A 124 -1.70 -7.23 12.87
N ALA A 125 -1.02 -7.12 14.02
CA ALA A 125 0.37 -6.66 14.07
C ALA A 125 1.31 -7.61 13.31
N LEU A 126 1.11 -8.93 13.41
CA LEU A 126 1.88 -9.92 12.66
C LEU A 126 1.61 -9.81 11.15
N ALA A 127 0.34 -9.69 10.73
CA ALA A 127 -0.02 -9.49 9.33
C ALA A 127 0.62 -8.21 8.75
N LEU A 128 0.55 -7.10 9.49
CA LEU A 128 1.21 -5.85 9.12
C LEU A 128 2.72 -6.03 9.02
N ALA A 129 3.36 -6.70 9.98
CA ALA A 129 4.81 -6.90 9.96
C ALA A 129 5.26 -7.72 8.75
N ILE A 130 4.55 -8.82 8.42
CA ILE A 130 4.86 -9.65 7.26
C ILE A 130 4.78 -8.83 5.98
N VAL A 131 3.64 -8.20 5.72
CA VAL A 131 3.39 -7.50 4.45
C VAL A 131 4.26 -6.26 4.34
N THR A 132 4.50 -5.53 5.43
CA THR A 132 5.41 -4.38 5.44
C THR A 132 6.83 -4.77 5.00
N LEU A 133 7.33 -5.92 5.44
CA LEU A 133 8.66 -6.40 5.06
C LEU A 133 8.74 -6.88 3.61
N LEU A 134 7.62 -7.26 2.98
CA LEU A 134 7.60 -7.57 1.54
C LEU A 134 7.94 -6.35 0.69
N GLY A 135 7.49 -5.14 1.08
CA GLY A 135 7.72 -3.91 0.32
C GLY A 135 9.20 -3.65 -0.03
N PRO A 136 10.10 -3.52 0.95
CA PRO A 136 11.53 -3.33 0.69
C PRO A 136 12.18 -4.45 -0.12
N LEU A 137 11.71 -5.70 0.07
CA LEU A 137 12.22 -6.86 -0.68
C LEU A 137 11.77 -6.80 -2.14
N VAL A 138 10.50 -6.49 -2.41
CA VAL A 138 9.98 -6.28 -3.77
C VAL A 138 10.73 -5.15 -4.46
N TYR A 139 10.92 -4.00 -3.79
CA TYR A 139 11.73 -2.91 -4.35
C TYR A 139 13.12 -3.39 -4.71
N ARG A 140 13.79 -4.09 -3.81
CA ARG A 140 15.15 -4.57 -4.00
C ARG A 140 15.31 -5.51 -5.18
N LEU A 141 14.37 -6.45 -5.32
CA LEU A 141 14.45 -7.50 -6.33
C LEU A 141 14.01 -7.01 -7.72
N ALA A 142 12.93 -6.24 -7.78
CA ALA A 142 12.33 -5.84 -9.04
C ALA A 142 12.80 -4.47 -9.55
N TYR A 143 12.98 -3.47 -8.67
CA TYR A 143 13.14 -2.07 -9.08
C TYR A 143 14.52 -1.49 -8.83
N GLN A 144 15.21 -1.92 -7.78
CA GLN A 144 16.45 -1.25 -7.35
C GLN A 144 17.52 -1.22 -8.43
N ARG A 145 17.63 -2.28 -9.25
CA ARG A 145 18.60 -2.35 -10.36
C ARG A 145 18.17 -1.54 -11.58
N LEU A 146 16.88 -1.23 -11.68
CA LEU A 146 16.27 -0.45 -12.75
C LEU A 146 15.97 0.99 -12.31
N ALA A 147 16.56 1.43 -11.21
CA ALA A 147 16.24 2.70 -10.58
C ALA A 147 16.48 3.93 -11.48
N ASP A 148 17.35 3.84 -12.46
CA ASP A 148 17.66 4.92 -13.42
C ASP A 148 17.05 4.64 -14.82
N ALA A 149 16.14 3.63 -14.94
CA ALA A 149 15.40 3.36 -16.17
C ALA A 149 14.25 4.34 -16.38
N SER A 150 13.72 4.38 -17.60
CA SER A 150 12.57 5.23 -17.92
C SER A 150 11.31 4.82 -17.15
N VAL A 151 10.40 5.77 -16.93
CA VAL A 151 9.11 5.50 -16.23
C VAL A 151 8.32 4.40 -16.93
N LEU A 152 8.40 4.31 -18.27
CA LEU A 152 7.73 3.26 -19.04
C LEU A 152 8.28 1.87 -18.71
N VAL A 153 9.59 1.70 -18.62
CA VAL A 153 10.22 0.42 -18.23
C VAL A 153 9.80 0.04 -16.81
N LEU A 154 9.82 0.99 -15.89
CA LEU A 154 9.38 0.77 -14.50
C LEU A 154 7.90 0.38 -14.42
N LEU A 155 7.05 0.95 -15.29
CA LEU A 155 5.64 0.59 -15.38
C LEU A 155 5.45 -0.85 -15.88
N ILE A 156 6.18 -1.26 -16.93
CA ILE A 156 6.14 -2.65 -17.44
C ILE A 156 6.55 -3.64 -16.34
N VAL A 157 7.61 -3.33 -15.60
CA VAL A 157 8.03 -4.15 -14.45
C VAL A 157 6.94 -4.19 -13.38
N SER A 158 6.25 -3.06 -13.10
CA SER A 158 5.14 -3.01 -12.15
C SER A 158 3.99 -3.91 -12.54
N VAL A 159 3.64 -3.97 -13.83
CA VAL A 159 2.62 -4.89 -14.35
C VAL A 159 3.07 -6.35 -14.16
N GLY A 160 4.34 -6.66 -14.46
CA GLY A 160 4.89 -8.00 -14.24
C GLY A 160 4.87 -8.43 -12.77
N VAL A 161 5.23 -7.52 -11.85
CA VAL A 161 5.17 -7.76 -10.40
C VAL A 161 3.73 -7.93 -9.94
N HIS A 162 2.79 -7.15 -10.47
CA HIS A 162 1.36 -7.31 -10.20
C HIS A 162 0.88 -8.72 -10.52
N PHE A 163 1.09 -9.20 -11.75
CA PHE A 163 0.67 -10.55 -12.13
C PHE A 163 1.37 -11.64 -11.32
N ALA A 164 2.64 -11.46 -10.97
CA ALA A 164 3.36 -12.40 -10.12
C ALA A 164 2.76 -12.47 -8.71
N LEU A 165 2.45 -11.33 -8.09
CA LEU A 165 1.83 -11.29 -6.76
C LEU A 165 0.39 -11.81 -6.80
N THR A 166 -0.42 -11.45 -7.80
CA THR A 166 -1.78 -11.98 -7.94
C THR A 166 -1.78 -13.50 -8.13
N GLY A 167 -0.89 -14.03 -8.98
CA GLY A 167 -0.74 -15.48 -9.15
C GLY A 167 -0.30 -16.20 -7.87
N LEU A 168 0.67 -15.63 -7.14
CA LEU A 168 1.08 -16.13 -5.83
C LEU A 168 -0.05 -16.02 -4.79
N GLY A 169 -0.85 -14.95 -4.86
CA GLY A 169 -2.04 -14.78 -4.03
C GLY A 169 -3.02 -15.93 -4.20
N LEU A 170 -3.30 -16.35 -5.45
CA LEU A 170 -4.15 -17.51 -5.73
C LEU A 170 -3.58 -18.79 -5.12
N VAL A 171 -2.26 -19.01 -5.22
CA VAL A 171 -1.60 -20.20 -4.65
C VAL A 171 -1.66 -20.21 -3.11
N PHE A 172 -1.52 -19.07 -2.47
CA PHE A 172 -1.43 -18.97 -1.01
C PHE A 172 -2.79 -18.93 -0.32
N PHE A 173 -3.76 -18.28 -0.91
CA PHE A 173 -5.06 -18.02 -0.30
C PHE A 173 -6.21 -18.81 -0.95
N GLY A 174 -6.01 -19.32 -2.17
CA GLY A 174 -7.06 -19.96 -2.95
C GLY A 174 -7.97 -18.94 -3.63
N ALA A 175 -9.00 -19.46 -4.30
CA ALA A 175 -10.01 -18.65 -5.00
C ALA A 175 -11.17 -18.19 -4.10
N GLU A 176 -11.20 -18.63 -2.85
CA GLU A 176 -12.26 -18.27 -1.91
C GLU A 176 -12.04 -16.87 -1.34
N GLY A 177 -13.14 -16.14 -1.11
CA GLY A 177 -13.12 -14.84 -0.46
C GLY A 177 -13.19 -14.97 1.06
N PHE A 178 -12.47 -14.08 1.74
CA PHE A 178 -12.47 -14.01 3.21
C PHE A 178 -12.99 -12.64 3.66
N ARG A 179 -13.70 -12.67 4.80
CA ARG A 179 -14.14 -11.45 5.48
C ARG A 179 -13.65 -11.51 6.93
N ASN A 180 -12.93 -10.46 7.33
CA ASN A 180 -12.39 -10.39 8.68
C ASN A 180 -13.46 -9.92 9.69
N PRO A 181 -13.37 -10.29 10.98
CA PRO A 181 -14.23 -9.71 12.00
C PRO A 181 -13.88 -8.24 12.23
N PRO A 182 -14.86 -7.42 12.63
CA PRO A 182 -14.62 -6.02 12.94
C PRO A 182 -13.70 -5.88 14.18
N PHE A 183 -12.88 -4.84 14.20
CA PHE A 183 -12.04 -4.51 15.35
C PHE A 183 -12.88 -4.02 16.54
N TRP A 184 -14.02 -3.41 16.25
CA TRP A 184 -14.98 -2.95 17.24
C TRP A 184 -16.41 -3.17 16.72
N ASP A 185 -17.15 -4.04 17.39
CA ASP A 185 -18.53 -4.42 17.03
C ASP A 185 -19.58 -3.55 17.75
N ALA A 186 -19.30 -2.26 17.93
CA ALA A 186 -20.29 -1.32 18.45
C ALA A 186 -21.09 -0.71 17.29
N ARG A 187 -22.34 -0.32 17.58
CA ARG A 187 -23.22 0.40 16.67
C ARG A 187 -23.75 1.64 17.36
N PHE A 188 -23.50 2.79 16.74
CA PHE A 188 -23.96 4.09 17.22
C PHE A 188 -25.09 4.55 16.30
N VAL A 189 -26.24 4.86 16.89
CA VAL A 189 -27.41 5.38 16.16
C VAL A 189 -27.50 6.88 16.41
N ALA A 190 -27.35 7.68 15.36
CA ALA A 190 -27.51 9.12 15.39
C ALA A 190 -28.63 9.53 14.42
N GLY A 191 -29.87 9.51 14.89
CA GLY A 191 -31.05 9.71 14.05
C GLY A 191 -31.18 8.62 12.97
N PRO A 192 -31.22 8.99 11.68
CA PRO A 192 -31.31 8.02 10.59
C PRO A 192 -29.96 7.37 10.23
N LEU A 193 -28.85 7.88 10.80
CA LEU A 193 -27.50 7.40 10.51
C LEU A 193 -27.07 6.33 11.51
N MET A 194 -26.56 5.20 11.00
CA MET A 194 -25.94 4.14 11.79
C MET A 194 -24.44 4.16 11.56
N LEU A 195 -23.66 4.52 12.59
CA LEU A 195 -22.22 4.46 12.59
C LEU A 195 -21.76 3.12 13.19
N SER A 196 -21.00 2.32 12.41
CA SER A 196 -20.36 1.13 12.96
C SER A 196 -19.08 1.50 13.71
N GLY A 197 -18.73 0.74 14.76
CA GLY A 197 -17.45 0.89 15.43
C GLY A 197 -16.27 0.72 14.47
N GLN A 198 -16.41 -0.12 13.44
CA GLN A 198 -15.41 -0.29 12.40
C GLN A 198 -15.17 1.02 11.61
N THR A 199 -16.23 1.76 11.29
CA THR A 199 -16.11 3.09 10.63
C THR A 199 -15.30 4.08 11.48
N VAL A 200 -15.53 4.09 12.79
CA VAL A 200 -14.75 4.92 13.73
C VAL A 200 -13.28 4.51 13.73
N ILE A 201 -13.01 3.21 13.74
CA ILE A 201 -11.62 2.67 13.66
C ILE A 201 -10.95 3.10 12.35
N ILE A 202 -11.67 3.03 11.20
CA ILE A 202 -11.13 3.46 9.91
C ILE A 202 -10.74 4.94 9.95
N PHE A 203 -11.60 5.83 10.43
CA PHE A 203 -11.28 7.25 10.53
C PHE A 203 -10.15 7.53 11.52
N ALA A 204 -10.15 6.87 12.68
CA ALA A 204 -9.08 7.01 13.66
C ALA A 204 -7.72 6.55 13.10
N ALA A 205 -7.69 5.38 12.44
CA ALA A 205 -6.47 4.84 11.83
C ALA A 205 -5.97 5.71 10.66
N ALA A 206 -6.87 6.18 9.79
CA ALA A 206 -6.52 7.06 8.68
C ALA A 206 -5.94 8.39 9.20
N THR A 207 -6.61 9.02 10.18
CA THR A 207 -6.13 10.25 10.79
C THR A 207 -4.79 10.04 11.49
N ALA A 208 -4.65 8.97 12.28
CA ALA A 208 -3.40 8.65 12.98
C ALA A 208 -2.25 8.43 11.99
N LEU A 209 -2.51 7.77 10.85
CA LEU A 209 -1.50 7.57 9.82
C LEU A 209 -1.11 8.89 9.14
N ILE A 210 -2.09 9.74 8.77
CA ILE A 210 -1.81 11.05 8.14
C ILE A 210 -0.97 11.92 9.08
N VAL A 211 -1.36 12.01 10.36
CA VAL A 211 -0.59 12.73 11.37
C VAL A 211 0.79 12.10 11.57
N GLY A 212 0.86 10.77 11.64
CA GLY A 212 2.12 10.04 11.76
C GLY A 212 3.08 10.29 10.59
N LEU A 213 2.57 10.28 9.35
CA LEU A 213 3.35 10.62 8.16
C LEU A 213 3.81 12.09 8.19
N TYR A 214 2.94 13.02 8.56
CA TYR A 214 3.30 14.42 8.71
C TYR A 214 4.46 14.59 9.71
N VAL A 215 4.34 14.02 10.91
CA VAL A 215 5.40 14.06 11.93
C VAL A 215 6.66 13.37 11.43
N PHE A 216 6.53 12.23 10.75
CA PHE A 216 7.67 11.51 10.18
C PHE A 216 8.43 12.38 9.17
N PHE A 217 7.75 13.00 8.22
CA PHE A 217 8.39 13.84 7.19
C PHE A 217 8.97 15.13 7.75
N GLU A 218 8.31 15.77 8.73
CA GLU A 218 8.77 17.05 9.30
C GLU A 218 9.83 16.89 10.39
N ARG A 219 9.73 15.83 11.21
CA ARG A 219 10.53 15.72 12.43
C ARG A 219 11.67 14.70 12.36
N THR A 220 11.67 13.78 11.37
CA THR A 220 12.71 12.74 11.31
C THR A 220 13.74 12.99 10.19
N LEU A 221 15.01 12.61 10.43
CA LEU A 221 16.06 12.69 9.40
C LEU A 221 15.74 11.80 8.20
N ARG A 222 15.12 10.62 8.42
CA ARG A 222 14.75 9.71 7.33
C ARG A 222 13.62 10.29 6.48
N GLY A 223 12.62 10.93 7.09
CA GLY A 223 11.55 11.63 6.39
C GLY A 223 12.06 12.80 5.57
N LYS A 224 12.95 13.63 6.14
CA LYS A 224 13.62 14.73 5.42
C LYS A 224 14.47 14.22 4.25
N ALA A 225 15.18 13.09 4.41
CA ALA A 225 15.93 12.46 3.34
C ALA A 225 15.03 11.95 2.19
N LEU A 226 13.85 11.39 2.51
CA LEU A 226 12.85 11.01 1.50
C LEU A 226 12.35 12.23 0.73
N ARG A 227 11.99 13.32 1.41
CA ARG A 227 11.55 14.58 0.77
C ARG A 227 12.65 15.16 -0.13
N ALA A 228 13.89 15.21 0.34
CA ALA A 228 15.03 15.66 -0.47
C ALA A 228 15.20 14.80 -1.74
N THR A 229 15.07 13.49 -1.62
CA THR A 229 15.13 12.56 -2.76
C THR A 229 13.97 12.76 -3.73
N ALA A 230 12.77 13.07 -3.23
CA ALA A 230 11.59 13.33 -4.04
C ALA A 230 11.72 14.64 -4.86
N VAL A 231 12.30 15.68 -4.27
CA VAL A 231 12.50 16.99 -4.93
C VAL A 231 13.61 16.92 -5.97
N ASN A 232 14.79 16.43 -5.57
CA ASN A 232 15.93 16.31 -6.48
C ASN A 232 16.80 15.10 -6.13
N ARG A 233 16.64 14.03 -6.90
CA ARG A 233 17.33 12.77 -6.68
C ARG A 233 18.85 12.87 -6.86
N LEU A 234 19.30 13.65 -7.86
CA LEU A 234 20.72 13.86 -8.11
C LEU A 234 21.35 14.70 -7.00
N GLY A 235 20.73 15.80 -6.62
CA GLY A 235 21.16 16.64 -5.50
C GLY A 235 21.22 15.87 -4.20
N ALA A 236 20.24 15.03 -3.90
CA ALA A 236 20.23 14.16 -2.72
C ALA A 236 21.43 13.20 -2.70
N ARG A 237 21.77 12.57 -3.85
CA ARG A 237 22.97 11.71 -3.98
C ARG A 237 24.26 12.49 -3.72
N LEU A 238 24.38 13.70 -4.25
CA LEU A 238 25.56 14.56 -4.04
C LEU A 238 25.72 14.95 -2.58
N MET A 239 24.63 15.08 -1.84
CA MET A 239 24.63 15.33 -0.38
C MET A 239 24.80 14.05 0.47
N GLY A 240 25.12 12.90 -0.15
CA GLY A 240 25.35 11.64 0.55
C GLY A 240 24.09 10.86 0.95
N ILE A 241 22.90 11.28 0.48
CA ILE A 241 21.66 10.54 0.75
C ILE A 241 21.56 9.33 -0.18
N SER A 242 21.48 8.13 0.40
CA SER A 242 21.32 6.90 -0.36
C SER A 242 19.90 6.79 -0.95
N THR A 243 19.78 6.99 -2.25
CA THR A 243 18.50 6.85 -2.97
C THR A 243 17.96 5.41 -2.95
N SER A 244 18.84 4.40 -2.87
CA SER A 244 18.44 3.01 -2.68
C SER A 244 17.77 2.78 -1.31
N SER A 245 18.30 3.37 -0.24
CA SER A 245 17.70 3.31 1.08
C SER A 245 16.37 4.07 1.13
N ALA A 246 16.29 5.21 0.44
CA ALA A 246 15.05 5.97 0.29
C ALA A 246 13.97 5.13 -0.44
N GLY A 247 14.32 4.45 -1.54
CA GLY A 247 13.42 3.57 -2.25
C GLY A 247 12.93 2.39 -1.40
N LYS A 248 13.81 1.71 -0.65
CA LYS A 248 13.40 0.64 0.28
C LYS A 248 12.42 1.14 1.33
N LEU A 249 12.68 2.32 1.89
CA LEU A 249 11.83 2.89 2.92
C LEU A 249 10.47 3.32 2.36
N SER A 250 10.42 3.94 1.17
CA SER A 250 9.15 4.32 0.53
C SER A 250 8.28 3.11 0.22
N PHE A 251 8.85 2.02 -0.31
CA PHE A 251 8.13 0.76 -0.55
C PHE A 251 7.70 0.08 0.75
N GLY A 252 8.51 0.16 1.82
CA GLY A 252 8.11 -0.34 3.13
C GLY A 252 6.92 0.40 3.72
N LEU A 253 6.94 1.74 3.64
CA LEU A 253 5.81 2.58 4.06
C LEU A 253 4.56 2.31 3.18
N ALA A 254 4.74 2.15 1.88
CA ALA A 254 3.65 1.84 0.96
C ALA A 254 3.03 0.46 1.26
N ALA A 255 3.85 -0.56 1.50
CA ALA A 255 3.37 -1.88 1.90
C ALA A 255 2.66 -1.85 3.25
N PHE A 256 3.15 -1.08 4.21
CA PHE A 256 2.48 -0.85 5.49
C PHE A 256 1.11 -0.20 5.31
N MET A 257 1.03 0.89 4.51
CA MET A 257 -0.24 1.57 4.22
C MET A 257 -1.22 0.66 3.48
N GLY A 258 -0.73 -0.12 2.49
CA GLY A 258 -1.54 -1.10 1.78
C GLY A 258 -2.09 -2.18 2.71
N ALA A 259 -1.24 -2.80 3.51
CA ALA A 259 -1.65 -3.82 4.48
C ALA A 259 -2.63 -3.28 5.51
N LEU A 260 -2.37 -2.08 6.07
CA LEU A 260 -3.30 -1.42 7.00
C LEU A 260 -4.66 -1.17 6.34
N SER A 261 -4.68 -0.67 5.10
CA SER A 261 -5.91 -0.51 4.32
C SER A 261 -6.67 -1.83 4.18
N GLY A 262 -5.96 -2.94 3.94
CA GLY A 262 -6.52 -4.28 3.87
C GLY A 262 -7.17 -4.73 5.18
N LEU A 263 -6.48 -4.50 6.31
CA LEU A 263 -7.02 -4.80 7.63
C LEU A 263 -8.27 -3.98 7.95
N LEU A 264 -8.29 -2.72 7.54
CA LEU A 264 -9.40 -1.80 7.80
C LEU A 264 -10.63 -2.10 6.93
N ILE A 265 -10.44 -2.46 5.65
CA ILE A 265 -11.54 -2.73 4.71
C ILE A 265 -12.05 -4.19 4.82
N GLY A 266 -11.21 -5.14 5.25
CA GLY A 266 -11.55 -6.55 5.35
C GLY A 266 -12.81 -6.88 6.15
N PRO A 267 -13.15 -6.16 7.24
CA PRO A 267 -14.43 -6.33 7.94
C PRO A 267 -15.65 -5.83 7.18
N THR A 268 -15.49 -4.88 6.26
CA THR A 268 -16.59 -4.23 5.53
C THR A 268 -16.95 -4.95 4.23
N THR A 269 -15.96 -5.60 3.59
CA THR A 269 -16.15 -6.30 2.32
C THR A 269 -15.43 -7.64 2.30
N THR A 270 -15.87 -8.55 1.42
CA THR A 270 -15.18 -9.82 1.18
C THR A 270 -13.99 -9.56 0.26
N ILE A 271 -12.82 -10.02 0.67
CA ILE A 271 -11.56 -9.86 -0.07
C ILE A 271 -11.18 -11.21 -0.69
N PHE A 272 -10.97 -11.20 -2.00
CA PHE A 272 -10.41 -12.30 -2.78
C PHE A 272 -8.93 -12.01 -3.08
N TYR A 273 -8.22 -13.01 -3.58
CA TYR A 273 -6.79 -12.88 -3.94
C TYR A 273 -6.50 -11.79 -4.98
N ASP A 274 -7.47 -11.49 -5.86
CA ASP A 274 -7.39 -10.49 -6.93
C ASP A 274 -8.09 -9.15 -6.61
N SER A 275 -8.83 -9.07 -5.51
CA SER A 275 -9.55 -7.84 -5.10
C SER A 275 -8.63 -6.64 -4.91
N GLY A 276 -7.36 -6.91 -4.62
CA GLY A 276 -6.35 -5.89 -4.41
C GLY A 276 -6.21 -4.93 -5.59
N PHE A 277 -6.23 -5.44 -6.81
CA PHE A 277 -6.06 -4.63 -8.01
C PHE A 277 -7.09 -3.50 -8.13
N LEU A 278 -8.38 -3.82 -8.04
CA LEU A 278 -9.45 -2.82 -8.16
C LEU A 278 -9.40 -1.79 -7.02
N ILE A 279 -9.10 -2.23 -5.79
CA ILE A 279 -8.98 -1.34 -4.63
C ILE A 279 -7.76 -0.43 -4.80
N GLY A 280 -6.63 -0.99 -5.23
CA GLY A 280 -5.41 -0.23 -5.50
C GLY A 280 -5.58 0.77 -6.64
N LEU A 281 -6.31 0.40 -7.68
CA LEU A 281 -6.60 1.27 -8.82
C LEU A 281 -7.45 2.49 -8.42
N LYS A 282 -8.40 2.35 -7.48
CA LYS A 282 -9.15 3.49 -6.91
C LYS A 282 -8.24 4.45 -6.15
N GLY A 283 -7.28 3.91 -5.38
CA GLY A 283 -6.24 4.72 -4.75
C GLY A 283 -5.33 5.42 -5.78
N PHE A 284 -5.00 4.76 -6.87
CA PHE A 284 -4.22 5.35 -7.96
C PHE A 284 -4.98 6.48 -8.67
N VAL A 285 -6.28 6.28 -8.97
CA VAL A 285 -7.15 7.37 -9.49
C VAL A 285 -7.12 8.58 -8.58
N ALA A 286 -7.27 8.36 -7.27
CA ALA A 286 -7.18 9.41 -6.27
C ALA A 286 -5.82 10.12 -6.27
N ALA A 287 -4.72 9.38 -6.44
CA ALA A 287 -3.38 9.94 -6.53
C ALA A 287 -3.19 10.81 -7.78
N ILE A 288 -3.84 10.48 -8.90
CA ILE A 288 -3.84 11.27 -10.14
C ILE A 288 -4.48 12.64 -9.91
N PHE A 289 -5.52 12.75 -9.07
CA PHE A 289 -6.07 14.06 -8.69
C PHE A 289 -4.99 14.98 -8.08
N GLY A 290 -4.08 14.42 -7.29
CA GLY A 290 -2.91 15.12 -6.76
C GLY A 290 -1.75 15.26 -7.74
N GLY A 291 -1.88 14.77 -8.98
CA GLY A 291 -0.82 14.72 -9.98
C GLY A 291 0.38 13.90 -9.56
N LEU A 292 0.16 12.88 -8.72
CA LEU A 292 1.21 12.04 -8.15
C LEU A 292 2.29 12.83 -7.36
N ALA A 293 2.00 14.07 -6.99
CA ALA A 293 2.94 14.98 -6.32
C ALA A 293 2.38 15.62 -5.04
N SER A 294 1.06 15.86 -4.98
CA SER A 294 0.40 16.54 -3.85
C SER A 294 -0.36 15.56 -2.96
N TYR A 295 0.10 15.38 -1.73
CA TYR A 295 -0.58 14.55 -0.72
C TYR A 295 -1.98 15.07 -0.35
N PRO A 296 -2.18 16.39 -0.07
CA PRO A 296 -3.52 16.90 0.24
C PRO A 296 -4.51 16.73 -0.90
N ALA A 297 -4.10 17.01 -2.14
CA ALA A 297 -4.98 16.85 -3.30
C ALA A 297 -5.32 15.38 -3.56
N ALA A 298 -4.38 14.45 -3.36
CA ALA A 298 -4.62 13.02 -3.46
C ALA A 298 -5.61 12.53 -2.38
N ALA A 299 -5.52 13.06 -1.15
CA ALA A 299 -6.46 12.74 -0.08
C ALA A 299 -7.88 13.25 -0.40
N LEU A 300 -8.02 14.47 -0.91
CA LEU A 300 -9.32 15.00 -1.38
C LEU A 300 -9.88 14.19 -2.55
N GLY A 301 -9.01 13.83 -3.51
CA GLY A 301 -9.38 12.95 -4.63
C GLY A 301 -9.90 11.60 -4.15
N ALA A 302 -9.31 11.04 -3.10
CA ALA A 302 -9.74 9.76 -2.52
C ALA A 302 -11.15 9.84 -1.90
N LEU A 303 -11.44 10.92 -1.18
CA LEU A 303 -12.78 11.16 -0.64
C LEU A 303 -13.81 11.29 -1.76
N LEU A 304 -13.44 12.01 -2.83
CA LEU A 304 -14.29 12.18 -4.01
C LEU A 304 -14.56 10.84 -4.72
N VAL A 305 -13.53 10.03 -4.92
CA VAL A 305 -13.64 8.67 -5.50
C VAL A 305 -14.54 7.78 -4.63
N GLY A 306 -14.35 7.78 -3.30
CA GLY A 306 -15.18 6.99 -2.39
C GLY A 306 -16.65 7.41 -2.41
N VAL A 307 -16.93 8.72 -2.38
CA VAL A 307 -18.30 9.24 -2.46
C VAL A 307 -18.93 8.89 -3.81
N LEU A 308 -18.21 9.11 -4.91
CA LEU A 308 -18.69 8.77 -6.26
C LEU A 308 -19.01 7.28 -6.36
N GLU A 309 -18.16 6.40 -5.83
CA GLU A 309 -18.40 4.97 -5.81
C GLU A 309 -19.66 4.60 -5.05
N SER A 310 -19.86 5.18 -3.86
CA SER A 310 -21.05 4.90 -3.04
C SER A 310 -22.33 5.30 -3.76
N PHE A 311 -22.39 6.50 -4.35
CA PHE A 311 -23.53 6.95 -5.10
C PHE A 311 -23.72 6.14 -6.41
N SER A 312 -22.65 5.84 -7.14
CA SER A 312 -22.71 5.02 -8.34
C SER A 312 -23.18 3.61 -8.04
N SER A 313 -22.78 3.04 -6.91
CA SER A 313 -23.23 1.71 -6.48
C SER A 313 -24.74 1.68 -6.20
N TYR A 314 -25.30 2.77 -5.70
CA TYR A 314 -26.74 2.89 -5.46
C TYR A 314 -27.57 3.07 -6.75
N TYR A 315 -27.13 3.98 -7.64
CA TYR A 315 -27.90 4.30 -8.86
C TYR A 315 -27.62 3.38 -10.04
N ALA A 316 -26.40 2.88 -10.16
CA ALA A 316 -25.95 2.14 -11.33
C ALA A 316 -24.89 1.10 -10.93
N SER A 317 -25.24 0.14 -10.07
CA SER A 317 -24.29 -0.82 -9.46
C SER A 317 -23.46 -1.59 -10.50
N ALA A 318 -24.04 -1.93 -11.66
CA ALA A 318 -23.34 -2.61 -12.76
C ALA A 318 -22.26 -1.73 -13.42
N PHE A 319 -22.39 -0.40 -13.35
CA PHE A 319 -21.47 0.55 -13.97
C PHE A 319 -20.59 1.32 -12.97
N LYS A 320 -20.64 0.97 -11.68
CA LYS A 320 -19.91 1.71 -10.63
C LYS A 320 -18.42 1.85 -10.92
N GLU A 321 -17.77 0.78 -11.35
CA GLU A 321 -16.35 0.79 -11.67
C GLU A 321 -16.05 1.65 -12.91
N VAL A 322 -16.92 1.55 -13.94
CA VAL A 322 -16.80 2.38 -15.16
C VAL A 322 -16.89 3.86 -14.81
N ILE A 323 -17.86 4.25 -13.98
CA ILE A 323 -18.06 5.65 -13.56
C ILE A 323 -16.84 6.15 -12.80
N VAL A 324 -16.34 5.37 -11.83
CA VAL A 324 -15.18 5.75 -11.01
C VAL A 324 -13.93 5.90 -11.87
N PHE A 325 -13.63 4.96 -12.77
CA PHE A 325 -12.41 5.01 -13.56
C PHE A 325 -12.49 6.01 -14.73
N THR A 326 -13.67 6.23 -15.30
CA THR A 326 -13.86 7.25 -16.34
C THR A 326 -13.60 8.67 -15.79
N LEU A 327 -13.74 8.89 -14.48
CA LEU A 327 -13.43 10.16 -13.84
C LEU A 327 -11.98 10.61 -14.05
N ILE A 328 -11.05 9.69 -14.32
CA ILE A 328 -9.66 10.03 -14.65
C ILE A 328 -9.59 10.97 -15.85
N ILE A 329 -10.41 10.75 -16.88
CA ILE A 329 -10.35 11.50 -18.14
C ILE A 329 -10.58 13.00 -17.94
N PRO A 330 -11.71 13.45 -17.35
CA PRO A 330 -11.93 14.88 -17.12
C PRO A 330 -10.90 15.49 -16.16
N VAL A 331 -10.37 14.73 -15.21
CA VAL A 331 -9.34 15.22 -14.29
C VAL A 331 -8.02 15.47 -15.02
N LEU A 332 -7.59 14.53 -15.87
CA LEU A 332 -6.37 14.72 -16.67
C LEU A 332 -6.51 15.86 -17.66
N LEU A 333 -7.69 15.99 -18.32
CA LEU A 333 -7.97 17.12 -19.19
C LEU A 333 -7.91 18.46 -18.44
N TRP A 334 -8.58 18.54 -17.29
CA TRP A 334 -8.54 19.76 -16.46
C TRP A 334 -7.10 20.12 -16.05
N ARG A 335 -6.30 19.15 -15.65
CA ARG A 335 -4.89 19.38 -15.31
C ARG A 335 -4.05 19.79 -16.50
N SER A 336 -4.27 19.19 -17.68
CA SER A 336 -3.57 19.56 -18.91
C SER A 336 -3.83 21.02 -19.26
N PHE A 337 -5.05 21.50 -19.07
CA PHE A 337 -5.36 22.93 -19.31
C PHE A 337 -4.71 23.88 -18.28
N GLN A 338 -4.48 23.41 -17.03
CA GLN A 338 -3.84 24.25 -16.02
C GLN A 338 -2.32 24.35 -16.16
N HIS A 339 -1.65 23.31 -16.68
CA HIS A 339 -0.19 23.22 -16.80
C HIS A 339 0.31 23.38 -18.25
N GLY A 340 -0.58 23.56 -19.21
CA GLY A 340 -0.22 23.73 -20.63
C GLY A 340 0.43 25.08 -21.00
N HIS A 341 0.72 25.94 -20.01
CA HIS A 341 1.39 27.23 -20.23
C HIS A 341 2.82 27.28 -19.69
N ASP A 342 3.23 26.29 -18.87
CA ASP A 342 4.55 26.34 -18.21
C ASP A 342 5.66 25.59 -18.98
N ASP A 343 5.32 24.81 -20.02
CA ASP A 343 6.30 24.00 -20.77
C ASP A 343 6.82 24.67 -22.06
N GLU A 344 6.41 25.90 -22.37
CA GLU A 344 6.91 26.65 -23.54
C GLU A 344 8.08 27.62 -23.24
N GLU A 345 8.55 27.70 -21.98
CA GLU A 345 9.64 28.62 -21.58
C GLU A 345 10.92 27.95 -21.04
N GLU A 346 11.17 26.64 -21.26
CA GLU A 346 12.48 26.04 -20.93
C GLU A 346 13.17 25.43 -22.17
#